data_0590e0ac9c436d3a72c100b1f0a8838d
#
_entry.id   0590e0ac9c436d3a72c100b1f0a8838d
#
_cell.length_a   1.000
_cell.length_b   1.000
_cell.length_c   1.000
_cell.angle_alpha   90.00
_cell.angle_beta   90.00
_cell.angle_gamma   90.00
#
_symmetry.space_group_name_H-M   'P 1'
#
loop_
_entity.id
_entity.type
_entity.pdbx_description
1 polymer ?
#
loop_
_entity_poly.entity_id
_entity_poly.type
_entity_poly.pdbx_seq_one_letter_code
_entity_poly.pdbx_strand_id
1 'polypeptide(L)'
;DKGANDAVGILQEETKKSMADFDKTLDNVTGKLKNIGWTLPAELGIYAVNVIGNTEEISNIEKFFEMYFTQDDYKFTRKMIENILDAPISEGLKKMVRECWTAFQNKLYAVCATSLLSVIEGVLSEFSDDKSDVRMMKVCQKHVDEFPADGSSILKHVWISYNNFIRNLYQKS
;
A
#
# COMPACT_ATOMS: atom_id res chain seq x y z
N ASP A 1 -3.79 -40.57 20.61
CA ASP A 1 -4.64 -39.61 19.87
C ASP A 1 -5.02 -38.34 20.66
N LYS A 2 -5.19 -38.43 22.00
CA LYS A 2 -5.56 -37.25 22.79
C LYS A 2 -4.45 -36.20 22.86
N GLY A 3 -3.19 -36.61 22.99
CA GLY A 3 -2.04 -35.67 23.01
C GLY A 3 -1.78 -34.95 21.69
N ALA A 4 -2.09 -35.56 20.54
CA ALA A 4 -1.96 -34.94 19.24
C ALA A 4 -3.02 -33.84 19.02
N ASN A 5 -4.26 -34.09 19.49
CA ASN A 5 -5.33 -33.09 19.40
C ASN A 5 -5.08 -31.89 20.33
N ASP A 6 -4.53 -32.12 21.52
CA ASP A 6 -4.16 -31.04 22.44
C ASP A 6 -3.02 -30.17 21.85
N ALA A 7 -1.99 -30.78 21.21
CA ALA A 7 -0.91 -30.07 20.55
C ALA A 7 -1.40 -29.22 19.36
N VAL A 8 -2.33 -29.74 18.56
CA VAL A 8 -2.96 -28.99 17.46
C VAL A 8 -3.76 -27.81 17.99
N GLY A 9 -4.49 -27.97 19.08
CA GLY A 9 -5.24 -26.90 19.71
C GLY A 9 -4.34 -25.75 20.20
N ILE A 10 -3.23 -26.09 20.86
CA ILE A 10 -2.23 -25.10 21.32
C ILE A 10 -1.64 -24.33 20.14
N LEU A 11 -1.20 -25.03 19.07
CA LEU A 11 -0.66 -24.38 17.88
C LEU A 11 -1.67 -23.45 17.19
N GLN A 12 -2.95 -23.83 17.17
CA GLN A 12 -4.00 -22.98 16.61
C GLN A 12 -4.23 -21.72 17.45
N GLU A 13 -4.20 -21.80 18.77
CA GLU A 13 -4.32 -20.63 19.64
C GLU A 13 -3.11 -19.70 19.54
N GLU A 14 -1.89 -20.26 19.52
CA GLU A 14 -0.67 -19.47 19.33
C GLU A 14 -0.66 -18.76 17.97
N THR A 15 -1.10 -19.45 16.92
CA THR A 15 -1.22 -18.85 15.58
C THR A 15 -2.22 -17.71 15.55
N LYS A 16 -3.40 -17.89 16.15
CA LYS A 16 -4.42 -16.82 16.25
C LYS A 16 -3.91 -15.61 17.02
N LYS A 17 -3.20 -15.84 18.14
CA LYS A 17 -2.60 -14.77 18.92
C LYS A 17 -1.54 -14.00 18.11
N SER A 18 -0.65 -14.73 17.45
CA SER A 18 0.39 -14.11 16.59
C SER A 18 -0.21 -13.29 15.44
N MET A 19 -1.29 -13.77 14.82
CA MET A 19 -2.01 -13.01 13.79
C MET A 19 -2.65 -11.74 14.37
N ALA A 20 -3.30 -11.83 15.53
CA ALA A 20 -3.92 -10.66 16.18
C ALA A 20 -2.87 -9.60 16.60
N ASP A 21 -1.70 -10.03 17.05
CA ASP A 21 -0.60 -9.11 17.40
C ASP A 21 0.01 -8.47 16.14
N PHE A 22 0.07 -9.21 15.04
CA PHE A 22 0.49 -8.65 13.76
C PHE A 22 -0.51 -7.64 13.20
N ASP A 23 -1.81 -7.88 13.33
CA ASP A 23 -2.86 -6.92 12.94
C ASP A 23 -2.72 -5.60 13.72
N LYS A 24 -2.49 -5.66 15.04
CA LYS A 24 -2.21 -4.46 15.84
C LYS A 24 -0.96 -3.69 15.35
N THR A 25 0.07 -4.43 14.93
CA THR A 25 1.26 -3.81 14.36
C THR A 25 0.92 -3.10 13.05
N LEU A 26 0.12 -3.70 12.19
CA LEU A 26 -0.34 -3.10 10.93
C LEU A 26 -1.21 -1.86 11.18
N ASP A 27 -2.12 -1.89 12.18
CA ASP A 27 -2.91 -0.73 12.59
C ASP A 27 -2.00 0.43 13.03
N ASN A 28 -0.99 0.16 13.85
CA ASN A 28 -0.01 1.15 14.30
C ASN A 28 0.79 1.73 13.11
N VAL A 29 1.27 0.87 12.21
CA VAL A 29 2.01 1.29 11.00
C VAL A 29 1.14 2.17 10.12
N THR A 30 -0.08 1.76 9.80
CA THR A 30 -0.99 2.56 8.95
C THR A 30 -1.35 3.89 9.60
N GLY A 31 -1.49 3.94 10.93
CA GLY A 31 -1.69 5.16 11.68
C GLY A 31 -0.51 6.13 11.58
N LYS A 32 0.73 5.64 11.71
CA LYS A 32 1.96 6.43 11.54
C LYS A 32 2.08 6.96 10.11
N LEU A 33 1.89 6.10 9.11
CA LEU A 33 2.00 6.46 7.69
C LEU A 33 0.98 7.50 7.28
N LYS A 34 -0.26 7.43 7.80
CA LYS A 34 -1.29 8.44 7.58
C LYS A 34 -0.81 9.84 7.93
N ASN A 35 -0.09 9.99 9.04
CA ASN A 35 0.35 11.29 9.55
C ASN A 35 1.46 11.93 8.72
N ILE A 36 2.24 11.13 8.02
CA ILE A 36 3.39 11.57 7.21
C ILE A 36 3.12 11.51 5.70
N GLY A 37 1.92 11.11 5.29
CA GLY A 37 1.53 11.08 3.88
C GLY A 37 2.16 9.96 3.06
N TRP A 38 2.57 8.86 3.71
CA TRP A 38 3.03 7.64 3.05
C TRP A 38 1.95 6.58 3.00
N THR A 39 2.06 5.68 2.04
CA THR A 39 1.22 4.47 1.96
C THR A 39 2.03 3.24 2.35
N LEU A 40 1.34 2.17 2.77
CA LEU A 40 1.94 0.87 3.03
C LEU A 40 2.13 0.14 1.69
N PRO A 41 3.37 -0.11 1.23
CA PRO A 41 3.60 -0.92 0.03
C PRO A 41 3.15 -2.38 0.26
N ALA A 42 2.47 -2.96 -0.73
CA ALA A 42 2.01 -4.35 -0.65
C ALA A 42 3.17 -5.37 -0.55
N GLU A 43 4.31 -5.01 -1.11
CA GLU A 43 5.52 -5.83 -1.13
C GLU A 43 6.41 -5.67 0.11
N LEU A 44 6.00 -4.82 1.05
CA LEU A 44 6.77 -4.59 2.27
C LEU A 44 6.79 -5.85 3.13
N GLY A 45 7.97 -6.42 3.35
CA GLY A 45 8.12 -7.64 4.14
C GLY A 45 7.74 -7.45 5.61
N ILE A 46 7.32 -8.52 6.28
CA ILE A 46 6.92 -8.54 7.71
C ILE A 46 7.97 -7.91 8.60
N TYR A 47 9.26 -8.15 8.33
CA TYR A 47 10.35 -7.54 9.09
C TYR A 47 10.32 -6.01 9.03
N ALA A 48 10.15 -5.45 7.84
CA ALA A 48 10.09 -3.99 7.66
C ALA A 48 8.83 -3.39 8.32
N VAL A 49 7.68 -4.07 8.25
CA VAL A 49 6.46 -3.70 8.97
C VAL A 49 6.73 -3.61 10.47
N ASN A 50 7.39 -4.61 11.06
CA ASN A 50 7.74 -4.62 12.48
C ASN A 50 8.73 -3.51 12.85
N VAL A 51 9.73 -3.24 11.99
CA VAL A 51 10.68 -2.13 12.22
C VAL A 51 9.94 -0.79 12.25
N ILE A 52 9.07 -0.52 11.28
CA ILE A 52 8.26 0.72 11.24
C ILE A 52 7.33 0.79 12.44
N GLY A 53 6.66 -0.33 12.78
CA GLY A 53 5.76 -0.41 13.92
C GLY A 53 6.43 -0.03 15.25
N ASN A 54 7.69 -0.43 15.44
CA ASN A 54 8.47 -0.18 16.65
C ASN A 54 9.29 1.11 16.60
N THR A 55 9.34 1.82 15.46
CA THR A 55 10.07 3.09 15.32
C THR A 55 9.20 4.24 15.86
N GLU A 56 9.65 4.95 16.88
CA GLU A 56 8.89 6.08 17.47
C GLU A 56 9.11 7.37 16.70
N GLU A 57 10.33 7.64 16.25
CA GLU A 57 10.64 8.86 15.49
C GLU A 57 10.17 8.79 14.05
N ILE A 58 9.27 9.69 13.68
CA ILE A 58 8.72 9.83 12.33
C ILE A 58 9.81 10.06 11.28
N SER A 59 10.81 10.89 11.59
CA SER A 59 11.93 11.18 10.69
C SER A 59 12.73 9.92 10.28
N ASN A 60 12.76 8.91 11.13
CA ASN A 60 13.43 7.65 10.82
C ASN A 60 12.56 6.78 9.89
N ILE A 61 11.24 6.88 9.99
CA ILE A 61 10.31 6.21 9.06
C ILE A 61 10.42 6.84 7.66
N GLU A 62 10.48 8.18 7.58
CA GLU A 62 10.67 8.89 6.31
C GLU A 62 11.99 8.50 5.64
N LYS A 63 13.11 8.50 6.39
CA LYS A 63 14.42 8.05 5.89
C LYS A 63 14.41 6.59 5.45
N PHE A 64 13.69 5.72 6.18
CA PHE A 64 13.52 4.32 5.78
C PHE A 64 12.88 4.24 4.40
N PHE A 65 11.76 4.93 4.16
CA PHE A 65 11.09 4.90 2.85
C PHE A 65 11.92 5.56 1.75
N GLU A 66 12.57 6.67 2.05
CA GLU A 66 13.49 7.31 1.10
C GLU A 66 14.57 6.31 0.65
N MET A 67 15.24 5.64 1.60
CA MET A 67 16.24 4.62 1.30
C MET A 67 15.63 3.42 0.56
N TYR A 68 14.47 2.92 1.01
CA TYR A 68 13.79 1.76 0.43
C TYR A 68 13.49 1.95 -1.05
N PHE A 69 13.05 3.14 -1.45
CA PHE A 69 12.72 3.43 -2.84
C PHE A 69 13.92 3.87 -3.70
N THR A 70 15.01 4.39 -3.09
CA THR A 70 16.15 4.96 -3.83
C THR A 70 17.37 4.05 -3.90
N GLN A 71 17.49 3.07 -3.00
CA GLN A 71 18.64 2.17 -2.95
C GLN A 71 18.89 1.44 -4.27
N ASP A 72 20.14 1.06 -4.52
CA ASP A 72 20.57 0.33 -5.72
C ASP A 72 20.08 0.99 -7.02
N ASP A 73 20.19 2.30 -7.11
CA ASP A 73 19.75 3.10 -8.26
C ASP A 73 18.27 2.82 -8.58
N TYR A 74 17.41 2.96 -7.58
CA TYR A 74 15.95 2.77 -7.68
C TYR A 74 15.52 1.36 -8.10
N LYS A 75 16.28 0.33 -7.76
CA LYS A 75 16.00 -1.05 -8.16
C LYS A 75 14.59 -1.50 -7.81
N PHE A 76 14.16 -1.23 -6.56
CA PHE A 76 12.81 -1.59 -6.11
C PHE A 76 11.73 -0.79 -6.87
N THR A 77 11.92 0.51 -7.02
CA THR A 77 10.99 1.38 -7.76
C THR A 77 10.86 0.93 -9.23
N ARG A 78 11.98 0.58 -9.88
CA ARG A 78 11.94 0.01 -11.25
C ARG A 78 11.12 -1.27 -11.31
N LYS A 79 11.31 -2.17 -10.34
CA LYS A 79 10.55 -3.42 -10.28
C LYS A 79 9.05 -3.18 -10.09
N MET A 80 8.67 -2.22 -9.25
CA MET A 80 7.26 -1.81 -9.10
C MET A 80 6.69 -1.28 -10.43
N ILE A 81 7.43 -0.46 -11.16
CA ILE A 81 7.01 0.06 -12.47
C ILE A 81 6.83 -1.10 -13.46
N GLU A 82 7.76 -2.05 -13.54
CA GLU A 82 7.63 -3.24 -14.36
C GLU A 82 6.34 -4.02 -14.02
N ASN A 83 6.08 -4.26 -12.73
CA ASN A 83 4.88 -4.94 -12.28
C ASN A 83 3.59 -4.19 -12.70
N ILE A 84 3.58 -2.86 -12.64
CA ILE A 84 2.45 -2.05 -13.11
C ILE A 84 2.27 -2.17 -14.63
N LEU A 85 3.37 -2.17 -15.39
CA LEU A 85 3.32 -2.31 -16.84
C LEU A 85 2.86 -3.70 -17.30
N ASP A 86 3.09 -4.72 -16.48
CA ASP A 86 2.63 -6.09 -16.72
C ASP A 86 1.18 -6.32 -16.25
N ALA A 87 0.63 -5.40 -15.44
CA ALA A 87 -0.74 -5.52 -14.93
C ALA A 87 -1.79 -5.39 -16.04
N PRO A 88 -3.00 -5.96 -15.85
CA PRO A 88 -4.11 -5.90 -16.82
C PRO A 88 -4.83 -4.54 -16.78
N ILE A 89 -4.08 -3.45 -17.00
CA ILE A 89 -4.60 -2.09 -17.15
C ILE A 89 -4.46 -1.62 -18.60
N SER A 90 -5.20 -0.57 -18.97
CA SER A 90 -5.21 -0.08 -20.35
C SER A 90 -3.83 0.39 -20.82
N GLU A 91 -3.56 0.26 -22.12
CA GLU A 91 -2.31 0.73 -22.72
C GLU A 91 -2.12 2.25 -22.59
N GLY A 92 -3.21 3.01 -22.49
CA GLY A 92 -3.16 4.45 -22.20
C GLY A 92 -2.52 4.74 -20.84
N LEU A 93 -2.96 4.00 -19.79
CA LEU A 93 -2.38 4.14 -18.44
C LEU A 93 -0.93 3.66 -18.39
N LYS A 94 -0.61 2.54 -19.06
CA LYS A 94 0.78 2.07 -19.15
C LYS A 94 1.70 3.10 -19.82
N LYS A 95 1.23 3.76 -20.88
CA LYS A 95 1.96 4.85 -21.52
C LYS A 95 2.22 5.99 -20.55
N MET A 96 1.19 6.43 -19.80
CA MET A 96 1.35 7.49 -18.80
C MET A 96 2.36 7.10 -17.70
N VAL A 97 2.36 5.85 -17.24
CA VAL A 97 3.37 5.36 -16.27
C VAL A 97 4.79 5.48 -16.83
N ARG A 98 5.01 5.07 -18.09
CA ARG A 98 6.33 5.22 -18.75
C ARG A 98 6.76 6.70 -18.86
N GLU A 99 5.83 7.58 -19.19
CA GLU A 99 6.10 9.03 -19.29
C GLU A 99 6.39 9.63 -17.90
N CYS A 100 5.66 9.23 -16.85
CA CYS A 100 5.95 9.61 -15.47
C CYS A 100 7.35 9.16 -15.04
N TRP A 101 7.75 7.94 -15.37
CA TRP A 101 9.09 7.44 -15.06
C TRP A 101 10.17 8.23 -15.79
N THR A 102 9.95 8.54 -17.06
CA THR A 102 10.86 9.39 -17.86
C THR A 102 10.97 10.80 -17.27
N ALA A 103 9.86 11.39 -16.87
CA ALA A 103 9.84 12.69 -16.20
C ALA A 103 10.63 12.66 -14.88
N PHE A 104 10.46 11.62 -14.07
CA PHE A 104 11.21 11.43 -12.84
C PHE A 104 12.72 11.35 -13.09
N GLN A 105 13.16 10.53 -14.05
CA GLN A 105 14.58 10.39 -14.42
C GLN A 105 15.19 11.72 -14.91
N ASN A 106 14.39 12.57 -15.53
CA ASN A 106 14.79 13.91 -15.94
C ASN A 106 14.59 14.99 -14.84
N LYS A 107 14.35 14.59 -13.60
CA LYS A 107 14.15 15.47 -12.42
C LYS A 107 12.95 16.42 -12.56
N LEU A 108 11.98 16.11 -13.41
CA LEU A 108 10.73 16.85 -13.58
C LEU A 108 9.69 16.36 -12.55
N TYR A 109 10.03 16.45 -11.27
CA TYR A 109 9.28 15.83 -10.19
C TYR A 109 7.83 16.33 -10.07
N ALA A 110 7.59 17.63 -10.28
CA ALA A 110 6.24 18.19 -10.23
C ALA A 110 5.35 17.62 -11.35
N VAL A 111 5.88 17.50 -12.56
CA VAL A 111 5.17 16.90 -13.70
C VAL A 111 4.88 15.43 -13.42
N CYS A 112 5.88 14.68 -12.92
CA CYS A 112 5.74 13.28 -12.54
C CYS A 112 4.64 13.11 -11.49
N ALA A 113 4.68 13.86 -10.40
CA ALA A 113 3.71 13.75 -9.30
C ALA A 113 2.28 14.06 -9.77
N THR A 114 2.09 15.14 -10.54
CA THR A 114 0.76 15.51 -11.06
C THR A 114 0.21 14.44 -12.00
N SER A 115 1.04 13.91 -12.91
CA SER A 115 0.61 12.87 -13.85
C SER A 115 0.31 11.54 -13.17
N LEU A 116 1.05 11.18 -12.10
CA LEU A 116 0.77 9.97 -11.32
C LEU A 116 -0.60 10.02 -10.64
N LEU A 117 -1.10 11.17 -10.21
CA LEU A 117 -2.46 11.29 -9.67
C LEU A 117 -3.49 10.87 -10.73
N SER A 118 -3.33 11.29 -11.97
CA SER A 118 -4.22 10.88 -13.08
C SER A 118 -4.11 9.39 -13.40
N VAL A 119 -2.91 8.80 -13.27
CA VAL A 119 -2.73 7.34 -13.39
C VAL A 119 -3.50 6.61 -12.30
N ILE A 120 -3.39 7.06 -11.07
CA ILE A 120 -4.10 6.49 -9.91
C ILE A 120 -5.62 6.54 -10.14
N GLU A 121 -6.15 7.69 -10.55
CA GLU A 121 -7.57 7.85 -10.89
C GLU A 121 -8.01 6.89 -11.99
N GLY A 122 -7.21 6.80 -13.05
CA GLY A 122 -7.49 5.91 -14.17
C GLY A 122 -7.52 4.44 -13.77
N VAL A 123 -6.53 3.98 -12.99
CA VAL A 123 -6.48 2.60 -12.48
C VAL A 123 -7.70 2.30 -11.61
N LEU A 124 -8.03 3.16 -10.65
CA LEU A 124 -9.20 2.96 -9.78
C LEU A 124 -10.50 2.95 -10.58
N SER A 125 -10.61 3.78 -11.63
CA SER A 125 -11.75 3.78 -12.52
C SER A 125 -11.90 2.48 -13.30
N GLU A 126 -10.79 1.86 -13.75
CA GLU A 126 -10.83 0.57 -14.45
C GLU A 126 -11.28 -0.58 -13.56
N PHE A 127 -10.93 -0.55 -12.28
CA PHE A 127 -11.31 -1.56 -11.28
C PHE A 127 -12.63 -1.25 -10.57
N SER A 128 -13.30 -0.14 -10.87
CA SER A 128 -14.60 0.18 -10.30
C SER A 128 -15.71 -0.51 -11.05
N ASP A 129 -16.58 -1.23 -10.33
CA ASP A 129 -17.81 -1.83 -10.89
C ASP A 129 -18.84 -0.76 -11.28
N ASP A 130 -18.86 0.36 -10.55
CA ASP A 130 -19.72 1.50 -10.80
C ASP A 130 -18.97 2.62 -11.51
N LYS A 131 -19.04 2.60 -12.85
CA LYS A 131 -18.42 3.64 -13.69
C LYS A 131 -19.10 5.01 -13.57
N SER A 132 -20.25 5.11 -12.89
CA SER A 132 -20.96 6.37 -12.67
C SER A 132 -20.40 7.17 -11.48
N ASP A 133 -19.68 6.53 -10.56
CA ASP A 133 -19.07 7.16 -9.39
C ASP A 133 -17.62 6.67 -9.17
N VAL A 134 -16.73 7.15 -10.03
CA VAL A 134 -15.29 6.83 -10.02
C VAL A 134 -14.47 7.73 -9.11
N ARG A 135 -15.11 8.43 -8.16
CA ARG A 135 -14.36 9.25 -7.20
C ARG A 135 -13.45 8.38 -6.36
N MET A 136 -12.15 8.64 -6.42
CA MET A 136 -11.10 7.86 -5.75
C MET A 136 -11.43 7.51 -4.31
N MET A 137 -11.91 8.49 -3.52
CA MET A 137 -12.23 8.27 -2.11
C MET A 137 -13.35 7.23 -1.91
N LYS A 138 -14.37 7.20 -2.78
CA LYS A 138 -15.46 6.22 -2.67
C LYS A 138 -15.01 4.83 -3.09
N VAL A 139 -14.22 4.73 -4.16
CA VAL A 139 -13.68 3.46 -4.62
C VAL A 139 -12.77 2.86 -3.56
N CYS A 140 -11.84 3.63 -3.01
CA CYS A 140 -10.96 3.17 -1.93
C CYS A 140 -11.75 2.77 -0.68
N GLN A 141 -12.75 3.57 -0.26
CA GLN A 141 -13.58 3.24 0.90
C GLN A 141 -14.36 1.95 0.68
N LYS A 142 -14.97 1.75 -0.50
CA LYS A 142 -15.67 0.52 -0.83
C LYS A 142 -14.77 -0.70 -0.69
N HIS A 143 -13.53 -0.65 -1.21
CA HIS A 143 -12.57 -1.75 -1.08
C HIS A 143 -12.17 -2.03 0.38
N VAL A 144 -12.15 -1.02 1.24
CA VAL A 144 -11.92 -1.22 2.69
C VAL A 144 -13.12 -1.88 3.35
N ASP A 145 -14.33 -1.39 3.06
CA ASP A 145 -15.58 -1.85 3.70
C ASP A 145 -15.98 -3.27 3.26
N GLU A 146 -15.76 -3.60 2.00
CA GLU A 146 -16.11 -4.89 1.39
C GLU A 146 -14.93 -5.89 1.38
N PHE A 147 -13.82 -5.58 2.09
CA PHE A 147 -12.67 -6.47 2.13
C PHE A 147 -13.04 -7.82 2.74
N PRO A 148 -12.75 -8.96 2.08
CA PRO A 148 -13.13 -10.28 2.57
C PRO A 148 -12.62 -10.56 3.99
N ALA A 149 -13.46 -11.13 4.85
CA ALA A 149 -13.10 -11.42 6.24
C ALA A 149 -11.96 -12.44 6.36
N ASP A 150 -11.83 -13.33 5.37
CA ASP A 150 -10.77 -14.33 5.23
C ASP A 150 -9.61 -13.85 4.34
N GLY A 151 -9.65 -12.61 3.90
CA GLY A 151 -8.62 -12.00 3.07
C GLY A 151 -7.32 -11.71 3.84
N SER A 152 -6.26 -11.42 3.09
CA SER A 152 -4.95 -11.07 3.64
C SER A 152 -5.02 -9.78 4.47
N SER A 153 -4.66 -9.86 5.75
CA SER A 153 -4.59 -8.71 6.65
C SER A 153 -3.68 -7.59 6.10
N ILE A 154 -2.55 -7.96 5.51
CA ILE A 154 -1.63 -6.99 4.87
C ILE A 154 -2.36 -6.23 3.76
N LEU A 155 -3.04 -6.92 2.85
CA LEU A 155 -3.75 -6.27 1.74
C LEU A 155 -4.89 -5.37 2.22
N LYS A 156 -5.59 -5.76 3.29
CA LYS A 156 -6.58 -4.89 3.93
C LYS A 156 -5.95 -3.59 4.42
N HIS A 157 -4.81 -3.66 5.09
CA HIS A 157 -4.10 -2.49 5.59
C HIS A 157 -3.45 -1.65 4.48
N VAL A 158 -3.06 -2.28 3.37
CA VAL A 158 -2.66 -1.54 2.15
C VAL A 158 -3.82 -0.67 1.66
N TRP A 159 -5.05 -1.20 1.55
CA TRP A 159 -6.23 -0.44 1.17
C TRP A 159 -6.58 0.66 2.18
N ILE A 160 -6.50 0.37 3.49
CA ILE A 160 -6.71 1.37 4.55
C ILE A 160 -5.69 2.51 4.41
N SER A 161 -4.41 2.18 4.26
CA SER A 161 -3.33 3.14 4.10
C SER A 161 -3.52 4.02 2.86
N TYR A 162 -3.92 3.41 1.76
CA TYR A 162 -4.18 4.08 0.50
C TYR A 162 -5.40 5.02 0.60
N ASN A 163 -6.50 4.57 1.21
CA ASN A 163 -7.67 5.39 1.49
C ASN A 163 -7.32 6.60 2.36
N ASN A 164 -6.47 6.42 3.37
CA ASN A 164 -5.97 7.51 4.22
C ASN A 164 -5.17 8.54 3.41
N PHE A 165 -4.27 8.08 2.53
CA PHE A 165 -3.48 8.93 1.65
C PHE A 165 -4.37 9.78 0.73
N ILE A 166 -5.31 9.16 0.03
CA ILE A 166 -6.25 9.84 -0.86
C ILE A 166 -7.09 10.87 -0.10
N ARG A 167 -7.60 10.54 1.07
CA ARG A 167 -8.34 11.51 1.91
C ARG A 167 -7.48 12.71 2.31
N ASN A 168 -6.22 12.48 2.67
CA ASN A 168 -5.30 13.57 3.04
C ASN A 168 -5.01 14.52 1.86
N LEU A 169 -4.96 14.00 0.62
CA LEU A 169 -4.77 14.84 -0.57
C LEU A 169 -5.94 15.79 -0.81
N TYR A 170 -7.18 15.35 -0.56
CA TYR A 170 -8.39 16.10 -0.89
C TYR A 170 -9.05 16.84 0.28
N GLN A 171 -8.68 16.55 1.54
CA GLN A 171 -9.25 17.23 2.71
C GLN A 171 -8.47 18.47 3.16
N LYS A 172 -7.28 18.72 2.62
CA LYS A 172 -6.44 19.88 2.95
C LYS A 172 -6.56 21.04 1.96
N SER A 173 -7.50 20.95 1.00
CA SER A 173 -7.79 22.01 0.03
C SER A 173 -8.96 22.89 0.46
#